data_6a6065b5b5ddd5ff371b92d5203b719e
#
_entry.id   6a6065b5b5ddd5ff371b92d5203b719e
#
_cell.length_a   1.000
_cell.length_b   1.000
_cell.length_c   1.000
_cell.angle_alpha   90.00
_cell.angle_beta   90.00
_cell.angle_gamma   90.00
#
_symmetry.space_group_name_H-M   'P 1'
#
loop_
_entity.id
_entity.type
_entity.pdbx_description
1 polymer ?
#
loop_
_entity_poly.entity_id
_entity_poly.type
_entity_poly.pdbx_seq_one_letter_code
_entity_poly.pdbx_strand_id
1 'polypeptide(L)'
;SSLPEPHMGGREIYHARGKLLGGSSSINGMIFQRGNPLDYDGWAQEPGLEHWQYEDCLPYFKRMERAPSGEDAFRGREGPLRLERGPARGPLFERFFAAAQEAGYSLTDDVNGECQEGFGRFDRNLHRGLRQSASRSYLHPVWNRPNLTVQSRSHATRIRLEGTRAVGVEYVHKGREMFVGADEIICSGGAINSPQLLQLSGIGPADLLREVGVDVVQDLPGVGANLQDHLEVYIQHACTQPISMAPSVLRRWRPWIGLQWLAGYGPGMSNHFEAGGFVRSRPSDPYPNLMIHFLPL
;
A
#
# COMPACT_ATOMS: atom_id res chain seq x y z
N SER A 1 16.72 4.30 -6.90
CA SER A 1 17.24 4.72 -5.58
C SER A 1 17.04 6.21 -5.39
N SER A 2 16.97 6.66 -4.15
CA SER A 2 17.09 8.09 -3.83
C SER A 2 18.49 8.62 -4.16
N LEU A 3 18.67 9.93 -4.08
CA LEU A 3 19.99 10.51 -3.85
C LEU A 3 20.48 10.09 -2.45
N PRO A 4 21.79 10.25 -2.15
CA PRO A 4 22.28 10.01 -0.80
C PRO A 4 21.51 10.83 0.25
N GLU A 5 20.94 10.15 1.26
CA GLU A 5 20.14 10.77 2.30
C GLU A 5 21.02 11.26 3.45
N PRO A 6 21.14 12.58 3.66
CA PRO A 6 22.06 13.14 4.66
C PRO A 6 21.75 12.66 6.09
N HIS A 7 20.46 12.54 6.43
CA HIS A 7 20.01 12.12 7.76
C HIS A 7 20.05 10.60 7.98
N MET A 8 20.44 9.84 6.97
CA MET A 8 20.59 8.39 7.03
C MET A 8 22.05 7.95 6.77
N GLY A 9 23.01 8.79 7.10
CA GLY A 9 24.44 8.49 6.90
C GLY A 9 24.86 8.42 5.43
N GLY A 10 24.20 9.16 4.55
CA GLY A 10 24.53 9.19 3.12
C GLY A 10 24.07 7.95 2.35
N ARG A 11 23.19 7.11 2.90
CA ARG A 11 22.70 5.92 2.19
C ARG A 11 21.76 6.30 1.06
N GLU A 12 21.87 5.60 -0.06
CA GLU A 12 20.87 5.60 -1.11
C GLU A 12 19.78 4.58 -0.78
N ILE A 13 18.54 5.02 -0.80
CA ILE A 13 17.38 4.17 -0.48
C ILE A 13 16.79 3.61 -1.77
N TYR A 14 16.72 2.28 -1.85
CA TYR A 14 16.08 1.60 -2.95
C TYR A 14 14.56 1.56 -2.76
N HIS A 15 13.83 2.20 -3.69
CA HIS A 15 12.37 2.22 -3.69
C HIS A 15 11.83 1.28 -4.78
N ALA A 16 11.44 0.07 -4.40
CA ALA A 16 10.82 -0.87 -5.31
C ALA A 16 9.41 -0.39 -5.72
N ARG A 17 9.11 -0.44 -7.02
CA ARG A 17 7.76 -0.16 -7.57
C ARG A 17 7.37 -1.24 -8.56
N GLY A 18 6.09 -1.64 -8.54
CA GLY A 18 5.58 -2.67 -9.45
C GLY A 18 5.42 -2.13 -10.87
N LYS A 19 6.14 -2.74 -11.83
CA LYS A 19 5.99 -2.45 -13.27
C LYS A 19 5.21 -3.58 -13.97
N LEU A 20 3.98 -3.79 -13.53
CA LEU A 20 3.08 -4.84 -14.04
C LEU A 20 1.62 -4.45 -13.76
N LEU A 21 0.67 -5.23 -14.31
CA LEU A 21 -0.75 -5.05 -13.98
C LEU A 21 -0.99 -5.23 -12.49
N GLY A 22 -1.68 -4.27 -11.89
CA GLY A 22 -1.86 -4.17 -10.45
C GLY A 22 -0.81 -3.32 -9.73
N GLY A 23 0.24 -2.87 -10.43
CA GLY A 23 1.28 -2.00 -9.87
C GLY A 23 1.92 -2.59 -8.62
N SER A 24 2.19 -1.76 -7.62
CA SER A 24 2.85 -2.18 -6.37
C SER A 24 2.01 -3.13 -5.51
N SER A 25 0.68 -3.20 -5.71
CA SER A 25 -0.14 -4.22 -5.03
C SER A 25 0.21 -5.66 -5.44
N SER A 26 0.88 -5.83 -6.58
CA SER A 26 1.35 -7.14 -7.05
C SER A 26 2.69 -7.58 -6.44
N ILE A 27 3.39 -6.69 -5.72
CA ILE A 27 4.71 -6.96 -5.11
C ILE A 27 4.83 -6.56 -3.62
N ASN A 28 3.84 -5.88 -3.04
CA ASN A 28 3.85 -5.44 -1.64
C ASN A 28 3.77 -6.61 -0.63
N GLY A 29 3.89 -6.31 0.67
CA GLY A 29 3.81 -7.29 1.77
C GLY A 29 2.41 -7.83 2.05
N MET A 30 1.39 -7.39 1.33
CA MET A 30 0.00 -7.86 1.49
C MET A 30 -0.63 -7.60 2.86
N ILE A 31 -0.15 -6.66 3.60
CA ILE A 31 -0.77 -6.25 4.86
C ILE A 31 -1.88 -5.26 4.52
N PHE A 32 -3.07 -5.48 5.08
CA PHE A 32 -4.21 -4.58 4.88
C PHE A 32 -4.52 -3.84 6.18
N GLN A 33 -4.22 -2.55 6.16
CA GLN A 33 -4.48 -1.65 7.28
C GLN A 33 -4.92 -0.30 6.76
N ARG A 34 -5.78 0.36 7.52
CA ARG A 34 -6.21 1.73 7.27
C ARG A 34 -5.40 2.70 8.11
N GLY A 35 -5.32 3.96 7.69
CA GLY A 35 -4.85 5.04 8.53
C GLY A 35 -5.74 5.21 9.77
N ASN A 36 -5.24 5.93 10.77
CA ASN A 36 -6.05 6.28 11.93
C ASN A 36 -7.18 7.25 11.52
N PRO A 37 -8.38 7.17 12.10
CA PRO A 37 -9.44 8.15 11.82
C PRO A 37 -8.97 9.61 11.93
N LEU A 38 -8.17 9.93 12.93
CA LEU A 38 -7.66 11.29 13.15
C LEU A 38 -6.65 11.77 12.08
N ASP A 39 -6.02 10.86 11.31
CA ASP A 39 -5.20 11.25 10.15
C ASP A 39 -6.09 11.88 9.07
N TYR A 40 -7.25 11.27 8.79
CA TYR A 40 -8.21 11.77 7.80
C TYR A 40 -8.90 13.05 8.28
N ASP A 41 -9.28 13.10 9.57
CA ASP A 41 -9.87 14.28 10.17
C ASP A 41 -8.88 15.44 10.19
N GLY A 42 -7.58 15.16 10.35
CA GLY A 42 -6.49 16.12 10.19
C GLY A 42 -6.39 16.66 8.76
N TRP A 43 -6.50 15.79 7.74
CA TRP A 43 -6.53 16.25 6.34
C TRP A 43 -7.73 17.15 6.04
N ALA A 44 -8.88 16.85 6.61
CA ALA A 44 -10.10 17.62 6.41
C ALA A 44 -10.02 19.06 6.97
N GLN A 45 -9.00 19.37 7.77
CA GLN A 45 -8.74 20.75 8.22
C GLN A 45 -8.05 21.61 7.16
N GLU A 46 -7.47 20.99 6.11
CA GLU A 46 -6.78 21.71 5.04
C GLU A 46 -7.80 22.22 4.00
N PRO A 47 -7.66 23.47 3.51
CA PRO A 47 -8.56 24.02 2.52
C PRO A 47 -8.66 23.17 1.24
N GLY A 48 -9.88 22.81 0.86
CA GLY A 48 -10.18 21.97 -0.30
C GLY A 48 -10.16 20.47 -0.01
N LEU A 49 -9.91 20.05 1.24
CA LEU A 49 -9.95 18.65 1.68
C LEU A 49 -11.06 18.36 2.69
N GLU A 50 -12.06 19.23 2.82
CA GLU A 50 -13.13 19.15 3.82
C GLU A 50 -13.91 17.82 3.78
N HIS A 51 -13.96 17.16 2.61
CA HIS A 51 -14.64 15.87 2.40
C HIS A 51 -13.73 14.64 2.60
N TRP A 52 -12.55 14.83 3.18
CA TRP A 52 -11.63 13.74 3.49
C TRP A 52 -11.66 13.31 4.96
N GLN A 53 -12.60 13.81 5.74
CA GLN A 53 -12.80 13.31 7.11
C GLN A 53 -13.11 11.80 7.12
N TYR A 54 -12.81 11.15 8.23
CA TYR A 54 -12.92 9.68 8.30
C TYR A 54 -14.33 9.17 7.99
N GLU A 55 -15.37 9.85 8.44
CA GLU A 55 -16.76 9.47 8.18
C GLU A 55 -17.10 9.48 6.69
N ASP A 56 -16.55 10.41 5.91
CA ASP A 56 -16.72 10.47 4.45
C ASP A 56 -15.91 9.38 3.74
N CYS A 57 -14.74 9.02 4.27
CA CYS A 57 -13.86 7.99 3.71
C CYS A 57 -14.35 6.56 4.02
N LEU A 58 -14.96 6.33 5.18
CA LEU A 58 -15.35 5.00 5.65
C LEU A 58 -16.25 4.22 4.69
N PRO A 59 -17.28 4.82 4.05
CA PRO A 59 -18.11 4.12 3.06
C PRO A 59 -17.28 3.56 1.88
N TYR A 60 -16.23 4.27 1.47
CA TYR A 60 -15.34 3.83 0.40
C TYR A 60 -14.44 2.68 0.84
N PHE A 61 -13.92 2.71 2.06
CA PHE A 61 -13.18 1.58 2.63
C PHE A 61 -14.05 0.34 2.71
N LYS A 62 -15.28 0.46 3.20
CA LYS A 62 -16.24 -0.65 3.26
C LYS A 62 -16.59 -1.18 1.87
N ARG A 63 -16.80 -0.30 0.89
CA ARG A 63 -17.10 -0.68 -0.50
C ARG A 63 -15.95 -1.40 -1.19
N MET A 64 -14.70 -1.08 -0.81
CA MET A 64 -13.50 -1.68 -1.38
C MET A 64 -13.27 -3.11 -0.91
N GLU A 65 -13.53 -3.42 0.35
CA GLU A 65 -13.08 -4.65 1.00
C GLU A 65 -14.16 -5.72 1.15
N ARG A 66 -13.69 -6.96 1.21
CA ARG A 66 -14.46 -8.11 1.70
C ARG A 66 -13.74 -8.68 2.91
N ALA A 67 -14.02 -8.11 4.08
CA ALA A 67 -13.40 -8.49 5.33
C ALA A 67 -13.97 -9.81 5.88
N PRO A 68 -13.14 -10.69 6.45
CA PRO A 68 -13.58 -11.97 7.01
C PRO A 68 -14.29 -11.84 8.36
N SER A 69 -14.00 -10.75 9.09
CA SER A 69 -14.48 -10.50 10.46
C SER A 69 -14.48 -9.01 10.77
N GLY A 70 -14.77 -8.63 11.98
CA GLY A 70 -14.91 -7.26 12.48
C GLY A 70 -16.36 -6.81 12.49
N GLU A 71 -16.61 -5.59 12.96
CA GLU A 71 -17.95 -5.02 13.07
C GLU A 71 -18.42 -4.41 11.76
N ASP A 72 -19.67 -4.62 11.39
CA ASP A 72 -20.23 -4.12 10.14
C ASP A 72 -20.33 -2.58 10.11
N ALA A 73 -20.26 -1.93 11.25
CA ALA A 73 -20.12 -0.47 11.33
C ALA A 73 -18.85 0.00 10.62
N PHE A 74 -17.74 -0.70 10.78
CA PHE A 74 -16.41 -0.32 10.26
C PHE A 74 -15.98 -1.14 9.05
N ARG A 75 -16.48 -2.36 8.86
CA ARG A 75 -15.97 -3.32 7.88
C ARG A 75 -16.94 -3.62 6.76
N GLY A 76 -16.42 -3.77 5.54
CA GLY A 76 -17.17 -4.14 4.34
C GLY A 76 -17.16 -5.65 4.07
N ARG A 77 -18.28 -6.20 3.54
CA ARG A 77 -18.45 -7.64 3.31
C ARG A 77 -18.52 -8.02 1.82
N GLU A 78 -18.76 -7.08 0.94
CA GLU A 78 -19.11 -7.38 -0.46
C GLU A 78 -18.11 -6.80 -1.47
N GLY A 79 -17.11 -6.07 -1.01
CA GLY A 79 -16.12 -5.44 -1.87
C GLY A 79 -15.31 -6.45 -2.70
N PRO A 80 -14.70 -6.00 -3.79
CA PRO A 80 -13.93 -6.85 -4.69
C PRO A 80 -12.60 -7.33 -4.09
N LEU A 81 -12.03 -6.59 -3.13
CA LEU A 81 -10.77 -6.93 -2.47
C LEU A 81 -11.04 -7.92 -1.34
N ARG A 82 -10.80 -9.20 -1.60
CA ARG A 82 -10.94 -10.24 -0.58
C ARG A 82 -9.77 -10.21 0.38
N LEU A 83 -10.09 -10.27 1.67
CA LEU A 83 -9.13 -10.29 2.75
C LEU A 83 -9.19 -11.61 3.52
N GLU A 84 -8.08 -11.98 4.13
CA GLU A 84 -8.00 -13.07 5.11
C GLU A 84 -7.34 -12.55 6.39
N ARG A 85 -7.90 -12.88 7.54
CA ARG A 85 -7.26 -12.64 8.83
C ARG A 85 -6.07 -13.58 8.99
N GLY A 86 -4.90 -13.05 9.32
CA GLY A 86 -3.71 -13.83 9.62
C GLY A 86 -4.02 -14.85 10.74
N PRO A 87 -3.70 -16.14 10.57
CA PRO A 87 -3.96 -17.14 11.62
C PRO A 87 -3.12 -16.89 12.88
N ALA A 88 -1.93 -16.30 12.74
CA ALA A 88 -0.98 -16.02 13.81
C ALA A 88 -0.84 -17.20 14.79
N ARG A 89 -0.62 -18.39 14.25
CA ARG A 89 -0.53 -19.64 15.01
C ARG A 89 0.92 -20.01 15.25
N GLY A 90 1.15 -20.62 16.40
CA GLY A 90 2.44 -21.16 16.81
C GLY A 90 3.06 -20.41 17.99
N PRO A 91 4.08 -21.02 18.61
CA PRO A 91 4.58 -20.60 19.91
C PRO A 91 5.14 -19.17 19.91
N LEU A 92 5.71 -18.70 18.80
CA LEU A 92 6.24 -17.32 18.73
C LEU A 92 5.12 -16.28 18.71
N PHE A 93 4.01 -16.52 18.02
CA PHE A 93 2.86 -15.61 18.05
C PHE A 93 2.19 -15.56 19.42
N GLU A 94 2.04 -16.74 20.07
CA GLU A 94 1.48 -16.83 21.42
C GLU A 94 2.33 -16.03 22.41
N ARG A 95 3.65 -16.17 22.33
CA ARG A 95 4.58 -15.42 23.18
C ARG A 95 4.60 -13.93 22.85
N PHE A 96 4.46 -13.57 21.59
CA PHE A 96 4.37 -12.17 21.20
C PHE A 96 3.17 -11.46 21.83
N PHE A 97 1.98 -12.07 21.77
CA PHE A 97 0.79 -11.51 22.41
C PHE A 97 0.88 -11.50 23.93
N ALA A 98 1.41 -12.57 24.52
CA ALA A 98 1.64 -12.60 25.96
C ALA A 98 2.61 -11.50 26.42
N ALA A 99 3.71 -11.31 25.72
CA ALA A 99 4.68 -10.26 26.02
C ALA A 99 4.08 -8.85 25.87
N ALA A 100 3.20 -8.63 24.89
CA ALA A 100 2.49 -7.37 24.77
C ALA A 100 1.62 -7.09 26.01
N GLN A 101 0.87 -8.08 26.48
CA GLN A 101 0.06 -7.97 27.69
C GLN A 101 0.90 -7.79 28.97
N GLU A 102 2.00 -8.53 29.10
CA GLU A 102 2.96 -8.36 30.22
C GLU A 102 3.57 -6.96 30.24
N ALA A 103 3.77 -6.34 29.08
CA ALA A 103 4.22 -4.96 28.93
C ALA A 103 3.12 -3.92 29.14
N GLY A 104 1.90 -4.33 29.47
CA GLY A 104 0.77 -3.45 29.76
C GLY A 104 -0.04 -2.99 28.55
N TYR A 105 0.19 -3.56 27.36
CA TYR A 105 -0.58 -3.22 26.16
C TYR A 105 -1.83 -4.10 26.03
N SER A 106 -2.88 -3.50 25.48
CA SER A 106 -4.14 -4.23 25.20
C SER A 106 -4.00 -5.11 23.96
N LEU A 107 -4.80 -6.15 23.89
CA LEU A 107 -5.07 -6.85 22.64
C LEU A 107 -6.29 -6.23 21.96
N THR A 108 -6.29 -6.25 20.62
CA THR A 108 -7.43 -5.83 19.80
C THR A 108 -7.78 -6.93 18.81
N ASP A 109 -9.08 -7.12 18.58
CA ASP A 109 -9.57 -8.09 17.61
C ASP A 109 -9.53 -7.56 16.18
N ASP A 110 -9.54 -6.24 16.00
CA ASP A 110 -9.53 -5.60 14.68
C ASP A 110 -8.90 -4.21 14.70
N VAL A 111 -7.67 -4.11 14.20
CA VAL A 111 -6.95 -2.82 14.03
C VAL A 111 -7.57 -1.89 12.99
N ASN A 112 -8.54 -2.38 12.22
CA ASN A 112 -9.33 -1.58 11.26
C ASN A 112 -10.76 -1.31 11.75
N GLY A 113 -11.07 -1.67 13.00
CA GLY A 113 -12.34 -1.46 13.67
C GLY A 113 -12.43 -0.14 14.43
N GLU A 114 -13.22 -0.12 15.50
CA GLU A 114 -13.42 1.06 16.34
C GLU A 114 -12.12 1.50 17.03
N CYS A 115 -11.34 0.55 17.55
CA CYS A 115 -10.10 0.80 18.28
C CYS A 115 -8.90 0.23 17.54
N GLN A 116 -8.08 1.11 16.98
CA GLN A 116 -6.84 0.72 16.30
C GLN A 116 -5.73 0.36 17.29
N GLU A 117 -5.71 1.00 18.48
CA GLU A 117 -4.65 0.81 19.46
C GLU A 117 -4.68 -0.59 20.06
N GLY A 118 -3.52 -1.22 20.14
CA GLY A 118 -3.33 -2.54 20.72
C GLY A 118 -2.65 -3.52 19.77
N PHE A 119 -2.45 -4.73 20.27
CA PHE A 119 -1.82 -5.82 19.51
C PHE A 119 -2.88 -6.80 19.02
N GLY A 120 -2.75 -7.23 17.75
CA GLY A 120 -3.74 -8.12 17.17
C GLY A 120 -3.26 -8.84 15.92
N ARG A 121 -4.14 -9.66 15.38
CA ARG A 121 -3.93 -10.35 14.11
C ARG A 121 -4.29 -9.40 12.97
N PHE A 122 -3.43 -9.38 11.95
CA PHE A 122 -3.60 -8.50 10.80
C PHE A 122 -4.39 -9.14 9.68
N ASP A 123 -5.19 -8.36 9.00
CA ASP A 123 -5.79 -8.73 7.74
C ASP A 123 -4.76 -8.63 6.61
N ARG A 124 -4.91 -9.50 5.63
CA ARG A 124 -3.98 -9.65 4.51
C ARG A 124 -4.72 -9.65 3.19
N ASN A 125 -4.11 -9.03 2.18
CA ASN A 125 -4.60 -9.09 0.79
C ASN A 125 -4.32 -10.47 0.19
N LEU A 126 -4.85 -11.50 0.81
CA LEU A 126 -4.75 -12.91 0.41
C LEU A 126 -6.15 -13.53 0.35
N HIS A 127 -6.33 -14.48 -0.54
CA HIS A 127 -7.47 -15.38 -0.53
C HIS A 127 -7.05 -16.76 -1.03
N ARG A 128 -7.16 -17.76 -0.17
CA ARG A 128 -6.72 -19.14 -0.43
C ARG A 128 -5.26 -19.20 -0.90
N GLY A 129 -4.38 -18.49 -0.21
CA GLY A 129 -2.95 -18.41 -0.54
C GLY A 129 -2.61 -17.66 -1.82
N LEU A 130 -3.57 -16.98 -2.43
CA LEU A 130 -3.37 -16.18 -3.63
C LEU A 130 -3.46 -14.70 -3.30
N ARG A 131 -2.42 -13.95 -3.67
CA ARG A 131 -2.39 -12.49 -3.58
C ARG A 131 -3.60 -11.87 -4.25
N GLN A 132 -4.29 -10.99 -3.56
CA GLN A 132 -5.36 -10.14 -4.07
C GLN A 132 -4.77 -8.78 -4.47
N SER A 133 -4.11 -8.74 -5.63
CA SER A 133 -3.63 -7.46 -6.20
C SER A 133 -4.80 -6.66 -6.76
N ALA A 134 -4.61 -5.36 -6.99
CA ALA A 134 -5.59 -4.51 -7.65
C ALA A 134 -6.01 -5.09 -9.03
N SER A 135 -5.07 -5.66 -9.77
CA SER A 135 -5.37 -6.35 -11.02
C SER A 135 -6.32 -7.54 -10.82
N ARG A 136 -6.06 -8.39 -9.83
CA ARG A 136 -6.90 -9.56 -9.56
C ARG A 136 -8.28 -9.18 -9.03
N SER A 137 -8.33 -8.17 -8.16
CA SER A 137 -9.57 -7.78 -7.48
C SER A 137 -10.48 -6.90 -8.33
N TYR A 138 -9.91 -6.01 -9.15
CA TYR A 138 -10.68 -5.00 -9.87
C TYR A 138 -10.65 -5.17 -11.39
N LEU A 139 -9.50 -5.59 -11.98
CA LEU A 139 -9.37 -5.66 -13.43
C LEU A 139 -9.83 -7.00 -13.99
N HIS A 140 -9.38 -8.13 -13.45
CA HIS A 140 -9.74 -9.45 -13.98
C HIS A 140 -11.26 -9.72 -14.00
N PRO A 141 -12.05 -9.34 -12.99
CA PRO A 141 -13.50 -9.56 -13.02
C PRO A 141 -14.23 -8.82 -14.16
N VAL A 142 -13.64 -7.74 -14.67
CA VAL A 142 -14.25 -6.87 -15.68
C VAL A 142 -13.51 -6.90 -17.02
N TRP A 143 -12.53 -7.79 -17.16
CA TRP A 143 -11.62 -7.85 -18.31
C TRP A 143 -12.35 -7.92 -19.67
N ASN A 144 -13.46 -8.62 -19.71
CA ASN A 144 -14.23 -8.84 -20.95
C ASN A 144 -15.31 -7.78 -21.20
N ARG A 145 -15.33 -6.69 -20.46
CA ARG A 145 -16.29 -5.60 -20.74
C ARG A 145 -15.99 -4.96 -22.10
N PRO A 146 -17.00 -4.79 -22.97
CA PRO A 146 -16.79 -4.23 -24.32
C PRO A 146 -16.30 -2.77 -24.31
N ASN A 147 -16.56 -2.04 -23.24
CA ASN A 147 -16.12 -0.65 -23.04
C ASN A 147 -14.79 -0.53 -22.28
N LEU A 148 -14.06 -1.63 -22.07
CA LEU A 148 -12.76 -1.62 -21.39
C LEU A 148 -11.65 -2.00 -22.36
N THR A 149 -10.67 -1.12 -22.52
CA THR A 149 -9.43 -1.42 -23.26
C THR A 149 -8.24 -1.35 -22.29
N VAL A 150 -7.49 -2.44 -22.19
CA VAL A 150 -6.27 -2.51 -21.39
C VAL A 150 -5.07 -2.59 -22.30
N GLN A 151 -4.32 -1.51 -22.38
CA GLN A 151 -3.12 -1.43 -23.22
C GLN A 151 -1.85 -1.49 -22.34
N SER A 152 -1.30 -2.67 -22.22
CA SER A 152 -0.04 -2.88 -21.51
C SER A 152 1.18 -2.49 -22.37
N ARG A 153 2.37 -2.41 -21.74
CA ARG A 153 3.63 -2.02 -22.41
C ARG A 153 3.53 -0.66 -23.10
N SER A 154 2.74 0.23 -22.51
CA SER A 154 2.56 1.61 -22.95
C SER A 154 3.08 2.52 -21.86
N HIS A 155 4.01 3.38 -22.21
CA HIS A 155 4.62 4.32 -21.29
C HIS A 155 4.08 5.72 -21.56
N ALA A 156 3.25 6.22 -20.64
CA ALA A 156 2.75 7.58 -20.72
C ALA A 156 3.91 8.57 -20.59
N THR A 157 4.01 9.49 -21.53
CA THR A 157 5.10 10.48 -21.62
C THR A 157 4.62 11.89 -21.33
N ARG A 158 3.37 12.21 -21.65
CA ARG A 158 2.81 13.54 -21.45
C ARG A 158 1.28 13.50 -21.40
N ILE A 159 0.68 14.32 -20.57
CA ILE A 159 -0.73 14.71 -20.68
C ILE A 159 -0.81 15.91 -21.60
N ARG A 160 -1.57 15.80 -22.68
CA ARG A 160 -1.77 16.93 -23.60
C ARG A 160 -2.83 17.85 -23.03
N LEU A 161 -2.49 19.13 -23.01
CA LEU A 161 -3.35 20.20 -22.51
C LEU A 161 -3.69 21.15 -23.64
N GLU A 162 -4.93 21.64 -23.67
CA GLU A 162 -5.40 22.78 -24.45
C GLU A 162 -5.84 23.87 -23.46
N GLY A 163 -5.00 24.88 -23.31
CA GLY A 163 -5.10 25.80 -22.18
C GLY A 163 -4.94 25.06 -20.85
N THR A 164 -5.96 25.07 -20.02
CA THR A 164 -5.97 24.35 -18.73
C THR A 164 -6.73 23.01 -18.78
N ARG A 165 -7.27 22.63 -19.94
CA ARG A 165 -8.02 21.39 -20.11
C ARG A 165 -7.11 20.27 -20.58
N ALA A 166 -7.13 19.13 -19.87
CA ALA A 166 -6.51 17.90 -20.33
C ALA A 166 -7.38 17.24 -21.43
N VAL A 167 -6.80 16.96 -22.60
CA VAL A 167 -7.52 16.45 -23.78
C VAL A 167 -7.06 15.06 -24.22
N GLY A 168 -6.01 14.53 -23.62
CA GLY A 168 -5.53 13.21 -23.97
C GLY A 168 -4.16 12.90 -23.37
N VAL A 169 -3.64 11.73 -23.69
CA VAL A 169 -2.35 11.24 -23.22
C VAL A 169 -1.47 10.83 -24.38
N GLU A 170 -0.24 11.32 -24.39
CA GLU A 170 0.84 10.86 -25.24
C GLU A 170 1.56 9.71 -24.56
N TYR A 171 1.88 8.68 -25.31
CA TYR A 171 2.56 7.50 -24.78
C TYR A 171 3.39 6.78 -25.83
N VAL A 172 4.36 6.03 -25.39
CA VAL A 172 5.17 5.15 -26.26
C VAL A 172 4.67 3.72 -26.14
N HIS A 173 4.29 3.13 -27.29
CA HIS A 173 3.91 1.72 -27.38
C HIS A 173 4.74 1.04 -28.47
N LYS A 174 5.46 -0.03 -28.11
CA LYS A 174 6.35 -0.76 -29.04
C LYS A 174 7.34 0.15 -29.80
N GLY A 175 7.88 1.15 -29.11
CA GLY A 175 8.84 2.10 -29.67
C GLY A 175 8.23 3.18 -30.58
N ARG A 176 6.91 3.28 -30.66
CA ARG A 176 6.21 4.31 -31.44
C ARG A 176 5.49 5.27 -30.52
N GLU A 177 5.56 6.54 -30.85
CA GLU A 177 4.77 7.58 -30.20
C GLU A 177 3.31 7.46 -30.63
N MET A 178 2.44 7.53 -29.68
CA MET A 178 0.98 7.38 -29.84
C MET A 178 0.27 8.46 -29.04
N PHE A 179 -0.95 8.75 -29.43
CA PHE A 179 -1.86 9.64 -28.70
C PHE A 179 -3.22 8.98 -28.55
N VAL A 180 -3.85 9.20 -27.41
CA VAL A 180 -5.25 8.84 -27.16
C VAL A 180 -5.97 10.04 -26.55
N GLY A 181 -7.05 10.49 -27.20
CA GLY A 181 -7.94 11.52 -26.67
C GLY A 181 -8.84 10.98 -25.57
N ALA A 182 -9.14 11.83 -24.59
CA ALA A 182 -10.04 11.49 -23.49
C ALA A 182 -10.70 12.76 -22.94
N ASP A 183 -11.93 12.64 -22.46
CA ASP A 183 -12.64 13.70 -21.76
C ASP A 183 -12.20 13.84 -20.30
N GLU A 184 -11.73 12.75 -19.70
CA GLU A 184 -11.21 12.69 -18.34
C GLU A 184 -9.96 11.84 -18.29
N ILE A 185 -8.94 12.26 -17.52
CA ILE A 185 -7.68 11.58 -17.35
C ILE A 185 -7.42 11.36 -15.86
N ILE A 186 -7.33 10.08 -15.47
CA ILE A 186 -7.04 9.68 -14.10
C ILE A 186 -5.56 9.28 -13.98
N CYS A 187 -4.79 10.06 -13.23
CA CYS A 187 -3.37 9.82 -13.01
C CYS A 187 -3.18 8.89 -11.81
N SER A 188 -2.81 7.63 -12.05
CA SER A 188 -2.61 6.59 -11.03
C SER A 188 -1.22 5.92 -11.15
N GLY A 189 -0.20 6.69 -11.55
CA GLY A 189 1.16 6.21 -11.74
C GLY A 189 1.94 5.95 -10.44
N GLY A 190 1.36 6.26 -9.30
CA GLY A 190 1.98 6.15 -7.96
C GLY A 190 2.69 7.44 -7.55
N ALA A 191 3.22 7.44 -6.31
CA ALA A 191 3.79 8.62 -5.66
C ALA A 191 4.99 9.25 -6.40
N ILE A 192 5.68 8.49 -7.25
CA ILE A 192 6.82 8.97 -8.04
C ILE A 192 6.40 9.32 -9.47
N ASN A 193 5.69 8.41 -10.16
CA ASN A 193 5.43 8.59 -11.59
C ASN A 193 4.27 9.57 -11.88
N SER A 194 3.29 9.72 -10.99
CA SER A 194 2.22 10.69 -11.19
C SER A 194 2.73 12.13 -11.14
N PRO A 195 3.51 12.56 -10.13
CA PRO A 195 4.15 13.88 -10.16
C PRO A 195 5.09 14.07 -11.35
N GLN A 196 5.88 13.05 -11.70
CA GLN A 196 6.77 13.12 -12.86
C GLN A 196 5.98 13.35 -14.15
N LEU A 197 4.88 12.63 -14.37
CA LEU A 197 4.04 12.83 -15.56
C LEU A 197 3.41 14.22 -15.61
N LEU A 198 2.98 14.75 -14.46
CA LEU A 198 2.48 16.13 -14.37
C LEU A 198 3.57 17.13 -14.73
N GLN A 199 4.77 17.00 -14.17
CA GLN A 199 5.91 17.87 -14.47
C GLN A 199 6.30 17.81 -15.95
N LEU A 200 6.40 16.61 -16.54
CA LEU A 200 6.65 16.44 -17.98
C LEU A 200 5.54 17.06 -18.86
N SER A 201 4.36 17.28 -18.29
CA SER A 201 3.22 17.90 -18.95
C SER A 201 3.14 19.43 -18.73
N GLY A 202 4.13 20.01 -18.05
CA GLY A 202 4.18 21.44 -17.76
C GLY A 202 3.43 21.87 -16.49
N ILE A 203 3.03 20.92 -15.64
CA ILE A 203 2.33 21.17 -14.37
C ILE A 203 3.28 20.87 -13.21
N GLY A 204 3.77 21.88 -12.51
CA GLY A 204 4.73 21.71 -11.43
C GLY A 204 5.43 23.01 -11.03
N PRO A 205 6.50 22.93 -10.23
CA PRO A 205 7.28 24.10 -9.82
C PRO A 205 7.88 24.80 -11.05
N ALA A 206 7.48 26.03 -11.31
CA ALA A 206 7.81 26.74 -12.55
C ALA A 206 9.33 26.88 -12.77
N ASP A 207 10.08 27.13 -11.71
CA ASP A 207 11.53 27.31 -11.82
C ASP A 207 12.22 26.00 -12.17
N LEU A 208 11.83 24.88 -11.53
CA LEU A 208 12.33 23.56 -11.88
C LEU A 208 11.99 23.19 -13.33
N LEU A 209 10.76 23.44 -13.76
CA LEU A 209 10.35 23.11 -15.13
C LEU A 209 11.17 23.87 -16.17
N ARG A 210 11.41 25.17 -15.95
CA ARG A 210 12.28 26.00 -16.82
C ARG A 210 13.72 25.50 -16.83
N GLU A 211 14.27 25.13 -15.65
CA GLU A 211 15.63 24.60 -15.53
C GLU A 211 15.83 23.33 -16.36
N VAL A 212 14.82 22.44 -16.37
CA VAL A 212 14.88 21.18 -17.15
C VAL A 212 14.34 21.31 -18.59
N GLY A 213 14.02 22.51 -19.04
CA GLY A 213 13.58 22.78 -20.40
C GLY A 213 12.13 22.36 -20.72
N VAL A 214 11.26 22.32 -19.72
CA VAL A 214 9.83 22.04 -19.89
C VAL A 214 9.04 23.33 -19.84
N ASP A 215 8.18 23.56 -20.83
CA ASP A 215 7.30 24.71 -20.86
C ASP A 215 6.31 24.67 -19.70
N VAL A 216 6.18 25.80 -18.97
CA VAL A 216 5.28 25.91 -17.83
C VAL A 216 3.87 26.17 -18.34
N VAL A 217 2.96 25.24 -18.08
CA VAL A 217 1.53 25.38 -18.32
C VAL A 217 0.83 25.88 -17.06
N GLN A 218 1.17 25.28 -15.94
CA GLN A 218 0.62 25.64 -14.63
C GLN A 218 1.71 25.58 -13.57
N ASP A 219 1.95 26.70 -12.90
CA ASP A 219 2.83 26.71 -11.71
C ASP A 219 2.11 26.10 -10.53
N LEU A 220 2.61 24.95 -10.08
CA LEU A 220 2.09 24.19 -8.95
C LEU A 220 3.26 23.67 -8.10
N PRO A 221 3.78 24.46 -7.15
CA PRO A 221 5.01 24.14 -6.39
C PRO A 221 4.94 22.84 -5.61
N GLY A 222 3.74 22.39 -5.21
CA GLY A 222 3.56 21.14 -4.46
C GLY A 222 3.74 19.86 -5.28
N VAL A 223 3.75 19.94 -6.61
CA VAL A 223 3.88 18.74 -7.46
C VAL A 223 5.29 18.17 -7.39
N GLY A 224 5.41 16.97 -6.83
CA GLY A 224 6.68 16.27 -6.62
C GLY A 224 7.45 16.71 -5.38
N ALA A 225 6.92 17.65 -4.61
CA ALA A 225 7.49 18.06 -3.32
C ALA A 225 7.02 17.15 -2.19
N ASN A 226 7.74 17.23 -1.05
CA ASN A 226 7.37 16.63 0.22
C ASN A 226 7.06 15.11 0.15
N LEU A 227 7.81 14.35 -0.65
CA LEU A 227 7.70 12.89 -0.64
C LEU A 227 8.11 12.35 0.72
N GLN A 228 7.20 11.61 1.35
CA GLN A 228 7.43 10.97 2.64
C GLN A 228 7.25 9.46 2.50
N ASP A 229 8.03 8.70 3.27
CA ASP A 229 7.89 7.26 3.41
C ASP A 229 8.03 6.87 4.89
N HIS A 230 7.59 5.68 5.24
CA HIS A 230 7.66 5.20 6.61
C HIS A 230 9.10 5.08 7.09
N LEU A 231 9.38 5.62 8.28
CA LEU A 231 10.62 5.36 8.99
C LEU A 231 10.53 3.98 9.64
N GLU A 232 11.42 3.08 9.26
CA GLU A 232 11.38 1.71 9.72
C GLU A 232 12.68 1.33 10.43
N VAL A 233 12.55 0.67 11.58
CA VAL A 233 13.68 0.10 12.33
C VAL A 233 13.43 -1.39 12.57
N TYR A 234 14.47 -2.20 12.42
CA TYR A 234 14.42 -3.63 12.66
C TYR A 234 15.07 -3.96 13.98
N ILE A 235 14.31 -4.63 14.87
CA ILE A 235 14.82 -5.22 16.10
C ILE A 235 14.83 -6.73 15.88
N GLN A 236 16.01 -7.33 15.83
CA GLN A 236 16.17 -8.75 15.51
C GLN A 236 16.71 -9.51 16.72
N HIS A 237 16.08 -10.64 17.00
CA HIS A 237 16.53 -11.58 18.03
C HIS A 237 16.74 -12.98 17.42
N ALA A 238 17.86 -13.61 17.75
CA ALA A 238 18.09 -15.01 17.37
C ALA A 238 17.19 -15.92 18.20
N CYS A 239 16.46 -16.80 17.49
CA CYS A 239 15.67 -17.84 18.17
C CYS A 239 16.57 -18.98 18.60
N THR A 240 16.55 -19.32 19.90
CA THR A 240 17.35 -20.42 20.46
C THR A 240 16.74 -21.81 20.23
N GLN A 241 15.48 -21.86 19.81
CA GLN A 241 14.76 -23.11 19.52
C GLN A 241 14.32 -23.10 18.04
N PRO A 242 14.18 -24.28 17.41
CA PRO A 242 13.80 -24.39 15.99
C PRO A 242 12.29 -24.19 15.77
N ILE A 243 11.72 -23.11 16.29
CA ILE A 243 10.30 -22.75 16.24
C ILE A 243 9.99 -21.58 15.32
N SER A 244 11.02 -20.96 14.73
CA SER A 244 10.83 -19.86 13.78
C SER A 244 10.40 -20.38 12.40
N MET A 245 9.89 -19.46 11.58
CA MET A 245 9.56 -19.75 10.17
C MET A 245 10.77 -19.60 9.24
N ALA A 246 11.98 -19.35 9.76
CA ALA A 246 13.21 -19.18 8.98
C ALA A 246 13.45 -20.31 7.94
N PRO A 247 13.16 -21.60 8.22
CA PRO A 247 13.27 -22.65 7.21
C PRO A 247 12.45 -22.38 5.95
N SER A 248 11.32 -21.68 6.05
CA SER A 248 10.43 -21.41 4.92
C SER A 248 11.05 -20.47 3.86
N VAL A 249 12.05 -19.67 4.23
CA VAL A 249 12.74 -18.77 3.28
C VAL A 249 13.92 -19.43 2.60
N LEU A 250 14.38 -20.59 3.08
CA LEU A 250 15.53 -21.31 2.50
C LEU A 250 15.19 -21.92 1.16
N ARG A 251 16.05 -21.67 0.16
CA ARG A 251 15.84 -22.12 -1.22
C ARG A 251 15.60 -23.63 -1.36
N ARG A 252 16.24 -24.46 -0.54
CA ARG A 252 16.10 -25.93 -0.56
C ARG A 252 14.71 -26.44 -0.23
N TRP A 253 13.92 -25.68 0.53
CA TRP A 253 12.56 -26.06 0.93
C TRP A 253 11.47 -25.56 -0.03
N ARG A 254 11.79 -24.69 -0.98
CA ARG A 254 10.81 -24.08 -1.91
C ARG A 254 9.96 -25.10 -2.69
N PRO A 255 10.51 -26.22 -3.22
CA PRO A 255 9.67 -27.20 -3.91
C PRO A 255 8.63 -27.84 -2.97
N TRP A 256 9.04 -28.17 -1.73
CA TRP A 256 8.14 -28.73 -0.73
C TRP A 256 7.07 -27.73 -0.30
N ILE A 257 7.44 -26.48 -0.06
CA ILE A 257 6.52 -25.40 0.26
C ILE A 257 5.53 -25.16 -0.89
N GLY A 258 5.99 -25.27 -2.12
CA GLY A 258 5.12 -25.19 -3.30
C GLY A 258 4.08 -26.31 -3.34
N LEU A 259 4.46 -27.53 -3.01
CA LEU A 259 3.52 -28.68 -2.90
C LEU A 259 2.49 -28.46 -1.78
N GLN A 260 2.93 -28.00 -0.62
CA GLN A 260 2.03 -27.67 0.48
C GLN A 260 1.04 -26.56 0.08
N TRP A 261 1.54 -25.51 -0.58
CA TRP A 261 0.70 -24.43 -1.09
C TRP A 261 -0.35 -24.91 -2.09
N LEU A 262 0.02 -25.80 -3.02
CA LEU A 262 -0.93 -26.42 -3.96
C LEU A 262 -1.99 -27.26 -3.22
N ALA A 263 -1.63 -27.86 -2.11
CA ALA A 263 -2.55 -28.59 -1.24
C ALA A 263 -3.35 -27.68 -0.28
N GLY A 264 -3.16 -26.37 -0.33
CA GLY A 264 -3.92 -25.38 0.44
C GLY A 264 -3.44 -25.18 1.88
N TYR A 265 -2.21 -25.53 2.21
CA TYR A 265 -1.64 -25.35 3.56
C TYR A 265 -0.16 -24.93 3.53
N GLY A 266 0.42 -24.74 4.71
CA GLY A 266 1.85 -24.50 4.88
C GLY A 266 2.26 -23.01 4.76
N PRO A 267 3.57 -22.74 4.91
CA PRO A 267 4.08 -21.36 4.98
C PRO A 267 3.91 -20.57 3.68
N GLY A 268 3.74 -21.24 2.54
CA GLY A 268 3.40 -20.58 1.27
C GLY A 268 2.03 -19.90 1.24
N MET A 269 1.14 -20.22 2.21
CA MET A 269 -0.16 -19.59 2.38
C MET A 269 -0.10 -18.30 3.21
N SER A 270 1.07 -17.94 3.73
CA SER A 270 1.28 -16.76 4.57
C SER A 270 2.09 -15.68 3.87
N ASN A 271 1.86 -14.44 4.27
CA ASN A 271 2.74 -13.32 3.96
C ASN A 271 3.77 -13.07 5.07
N HIS A 272 3.78 -13.88 6.12
CA HIS A 272 4.60 -13.80 7.33
C HIS A 272 4.30 -12.59 8.24
N PHE A 273 3.48 -11.63 7.82
CA PHE A 273 3.04 -10.47 8.59
C PHE A 273 1.63 -10.71 9.16
N GLU A 274 1.49 -11.68 10.04
CA GLU A 274 0.18 -12.12 10.51
C GLU A 274 -0.27 -11.42 11.80
N ALA A 275 0.65 -10.76 12.49
CA ALA A 275 0.40 -10.06 13.74
C ALA A 275 1.28 -8.83 13.88
N GLY A 276 0.86 -7.94 14.74
CA GLY A 276 1.55 -6.72 15.10
C GLY A 276 0.69 -5.88 16.04
N GLY A 277 0.94 -4.57 16.06
CA GLY A 277 0.16 -3.67 16.90
C GLY A 277 0.37 -2.22 16.54
N PHE A 278 -0.53 -1.41 17.05
CA PHE A 278 -0.46 0.05 17.03
C PHE A 278 -0.38 0.56 18.46
N VAL A 279 0.61 1.38 18.75
CA VAL A 279 0.83 1.90 20.09
C VAL A 279 1.22 3.39 20.06
N ARG A 280 0.89 4.10 21.12
CA ARG A 280 1.37 5.45 21.33
C ARG A 280 2.79 5.43 21.88
N SER A 281 3.68 6.22 21.31
CA SER A 281 5.05 6.36 21.82
C SER A 281 5.08 7.10 23.18
N ARG A 282 4.07 7.92 23.44
CA ARG A 282 3.87 8.65 24.70
C ARG A 282 2.39 8.56 25.10
N PRO A 283 2.08 8.46 26.40
CA PRO A 283 0.70 8.46 26.86
C PRO A 283 -0.11 9.72 26.48
N SER A 284 0.60 10.84 26.22
CA SER A 284 0.00 12.12 25.82
C SER A 284 -0.35 12.19 24.34
N ASP A 285 0.12 11.24 23.51
CA ASP A 285 -0.18 11.27 22.10
C ASP A 285 -1.69 10.98 21.88
N PRO A 286 -2.37 11.71 20.99
CA PRO A 286 -3.83 11.58 20.82
C PRO A 286 -4.24 10.23 20.23
N TYR A 287 -3.35 9.58 19.47
CA TYR A 287 -3.58 8.29 18.83
C TYR A 287 -2.25 7.55 18.60
N PRO A 288 -2.29 6.26 18.25
CA PRO A 288 -1.08 5.48 17.96
C PRO A 288 -0.24 6.10 16.84
N ASN A 289 1.04 6.29 17.10
CA ASN A 289 2.02 6.82 16.16
C ASN A 289 3.16 5.83 15.86
N LEU A 290 3.10 4.65 16.44
CA LEU A 290 4.00 3.54 16.15
C LEU A 290 3.20 2.34 15.68
N MET A 291 3.67 1.73 14.59
CA MET A 291 3.16 0.46 14.07
C MET A 291 4.24 -0.60 14.22
N ILE A 292 3.88 -1.72 14.80
CA ILE A 292 4.77 -2.85 15.03
C ILE A 292 4.34 -4.01 14.15
N HIS A 293 5.27 -4.54 13.36
CA HIS A 293 5.11 -5.78 12.61
C HIS A 293 5.88 -6.90 13.29
N PHE A 294 5.25 -8.03 13.54
CA PHE A 294 5.92 -9.20 14.05
C PHE A 294 6.18 -10.22 12.95
N LEU A 295 7.46 -10.54 12.75
CA LEU A 295 7.92 -11.54 11.77
C LEU A 295 8.65 -12.66 12.51
N PRO A 296 8.09 -13.86 12.59
CA PRO A 296 8.72 -15.02 13.23
C PRO A 296 9.68 -15.74 12.28
N LEU A 297 10.60 -15.01 11.64
CA LEU A 297 11.57 -15.51 10.66
C LEU A 297 12.91 -15.85 11.28
#